data_226992265d7b7c3dae872aa259368e8c
#
_entry.id   226992265d7b7c3dae872aa259368e8c
#
_cell.length_a   1.000
_cell.length_b   1.000
_cell.length_c   1.000
_cell.angle_alpha   90.00
_cell.angle_beta   90.00
_cell.angle_gamma   90.00
#
_symmetry.space_group_name_H-M   'P 1'
#
loop_
_entity.id
_entity.type
_entity.pdbx_description
1 polymer ?
#
loop_
_entity_poly.entity_id
_entity_poly.type
_entity_poly.pdbx_seq_one_letter_code
_entity_poly.pdbx_strand_id
1 'polypeptide(L)'
;ETTELRDKLEANVQQFKAGMRAAGFDFKDGESAIVPVMLYDAALSQRFADALLQRGIYVIGFFFPVVPKGQARIRVQLSAAHSPEHIDRAIAAFTEVGKELGVI
;
A
#
# COMPACT_ATOMS: atom_id res chain seq x y z
N GLU A 1 -1.32 -3.02 26.30
CA GLU A 1 0.10 -2.81 26.54
C GLU A 1 0.85 -2.59 25.25
N THR A 2 2.11 -2.15 25.37
CA THR A 2 2.95 -1.88 24.23
C THR A 2 3.17 -3.12 23.37
N THR A 3 3.34 -4.27 24.03
CA THR A 3 3.57 -5.52 23.30
C THR A 3 2.36 -5.91 22.47
N GLU A 4 1.15 -5.74 23.04
CA GLU A 4 -0.07 -6.05 22.31
C GLU A 4 -0.25 -5.17 21.08
N LEU A 5 0.05 -3.88 21.21
CA LEU A 5 -0.06 -2.96 20.09
C LEU A 5 0.96 -3.28 19.01
N ARG A 6 2.17 -3.65 19.42
CA ARG A 6 3.20 -4.03 18.47
C ARG A 6 2.81 -5.30 17.72
N ASP A 7 2.28 -6.29 18.44
CA ASP A 7 1.86 -7.55 17.84
C ASP A 7 0.71 -7.32 16.85
N LYS A 8 -0.22 -6.45 17.22
CA LYS A 8 -1.34 -6.12 16.34
C LYS A 8 -0.86 -5.41 15.08
N LEU A 9 0.06 -4.47 15.23
CA LEU A 9 0.64 -3.78 14.08
C LEU A 9 1.36 -4.75 13.17
N GLU A 10 2.16 -5.65 13.77
CA GLU A 10 2.89 -6.66 13.01
C GLU A 10 1.91 -7.55 12.23
N ALA A 11 0.83 -7.98 12.87
CA ALA A 11 -0.19 -8.80 12.21
C ALA A 11 -0.83 -8.05 11.05
N ASN A 12 -1.13 -6.75 11.23
CA ASN A 12 -1.71 -5.94 10.17
C ASN A 12 -0.75 -5.81 8.98
N VAL A 13 0.54 -5.61 9.27
CA VAL A 13 1.56 -5.51 8.22
C VAL A 13 1.65 -6.80 7.43
N GLN A 14 1.69 -7.93 8.12
CA GLN A 14 1.79 -9.22 7.45
C GLN A 14 0.53 -9.54 6.63
N GLN A 15 -0.64 -9.19 7.16
CA GLN A 15 -1.89 -9.38 6.44
C GLN A 15 -1.90 -8.58 5.15
N PHE A 16 -1.48 -7.32 5.22
CA PHE A 16 -1.46 -6.45 4.04
C PHE A 16 -0.46 -6.97 3.01
N LYS A 17 0.74 -7.31 3.44
CA LYS A 17 1.76 -7.82 2.53
C LYS A 17 1.32 -9.11 1.86
N ALA A 18 0.73 -10.03 2.62
CA ALA A 18 0.26 -11.29 2.06
C ALA A 18 -0.82 -11.07 1.01
N GLY A 19 -1.77 -10.17 1.30
CA GLY A 19 -2.83 -9.86 0.35
C GLY A 19 -2.31 -9.19 -0.91
N MET A 20 -1.38 -8.28 -0.76
CA MET A 20 -0.80 -7.59 -1.91
C MET A 20 0.04 -8.54 -2.77
N ARG A 21 0.78 -9.44 -2.12
CA ARG A 21 1.58 -10.44 -2.84
C ARG A 21 0.67 -11.39 -3.61
N ALA A 22 -0.42 -11.82 -2.99
CA ALA A 22 -1.38 -12.71 -3.65
C ALA A 22 -2.04 -12.03 -4.84
N ALA A 23 -2.26 -10.72 -4.76
CA ALA A 23 -2.86 -9.97 -5.85
C ALA A 23 -1.88 -9.71 -7.01
N GLY A 24 -0.59 -9.82 -6.77
CA GLY A 24 0.40 -9.64 -7.81
C GLY A 24 1.13 -8.30 -7.78
N PHE A 25 1.00 -7.57 -6.70
CA PHE A 25 1.70 -6.29 -6.55
C PHE A 25 3.15 -6.49 -6.18
N ASP A 26 3.98 -5.56 -6.65
CA ASP A 26 5.38 -5.50 -6.29
C ASP A 26 5.55 -4.45 -5.20
N PHE A 27 6.24 -4.80 -4.13
CA PHE A 27 6.50 -3.86 -3.05
C PHE A 27 7.83 -4.19 -2.41
N LYS A 28 8.43 -3.18 -1.78
CA LYS A 28 9.70 -3.39 -1.10
C LYS A 28 9.43 -3.98 0.27
N ASP A 29 10.10 -5.08 0.55
CA ASP A 29 9.97 -5.75 1.83
C ASP A 29 10.87 -5.10 2.86
N GLY A 30 10.45 -5.17 4.12
CA GLY A 30 11.19 -4.59 5.22
C GLY A 30 10.43 -4.83 6.50
N GLU A 31 10.98 -4.33 7.60
CA GLU A 31 10.36 -4.53 8.91
C GLU A 31 9.51 -3.36 9.36
N SER A 32 9.40 -2.35 8.54
CA SER A 32 8.66 -1.14 8.86
C SER A 32 7.15 -1.34 8.68
N ALA A 33 6.36 -0.56 9.40
CA ALA A 33 4.93 -0.48 9.20
C ALA A 33 4.58 0.23 7.89
N ILE A 34 5.58 0.77 7.21
CA ILE A 34 5.40 1.44 5.92
C ILE A 34 5.72 0.45 4.81
N VAL A 35 4.75 0.25 3.91
CA VAL A 35 4.91 -0.67 2.79
C VAL A 35 4.92 0.14 1.49
N PRO A 36 6.08 0.26 0.83
CA PRO A 36 6.16 0.98 -0.45
C PRO A 36 5.73 0.06 -1.59
N VAL A 37 4.58 0.33 -2.18
CA VAL A 37 4.08 -0.42 -3.33
C VAL A 37 4.66 0.21 -4.58
N MET A 38 5.49 -0.55 -5.30
CA MET A 38 6.24 -0.02 -6.43
C MET A 38 5.40 0.01 -7.69
N LEU A 39 5.27 1.18 -8.28
CA LEU A 39 4.57 1.36 -9.55
C LEU A 39 5.50 1.85 -10.66
N TYR A 40 6.65 2.40 -10.27
CA TYR A 40 7.74 2.81 -11.16
C TYR A 40 7.44 4.04 -11.99
N ASP A 41 6.22 4.26 -12.45
CA ASP A 41 5.83 5.39 -13.30
C ASP A 41 5.14 6.47 -12.48
N ALA A 42 5.59 7.73 -12.63
CA ALA A 42 5.08 8.85 -11.84
C ALA A 42 3.60 9.13 -12.14
N ALA A 43 3.24 9.16 -13.42
CA ALA A 43 1.85 9.43 -13.80
C ALA A 43 0.93 8.32 -13.30
N LEU A 44 1.38 7.08 -13.38
CA LEU A 44 0.61 5.95 -12.89
C LEU A 44 0.42 6.03 -11.38
N SER A 45 1.48 6.39 -10.66
CA SER A 45 1.40 6.53 -9.19
C SER A 45 0.39 7.59 -8.80
N GLN A 46 0.36 8.71 -9.52
CA GLN A 46 -0.59 9.79 -9.24
C GLN A 46 -2.02 9.32 -9.48
N ARG A 47 -2.27 8.65 -10.59
CA ARG A 47 -3.60 8.15 -10.91
C ARG A 47 -4.04 7.08 -9.92
N PHE A 48 -3.10 6.24 -9.50
CA PHE A 48 -3.39 5.19 -8.52
C PHE A 48 -3.81 5.81 -7.19
N ALA A 49 -3.07 6.81 -6.71
CA ALA A 49 -3.39 7.48 -5.46
C ALA A 49 -4.74 8.17 -5.54
N ASP A 50 -5.04 8.84 -6.66
CA ASP A 50 -6.32 9.52 -6.84
C ASP A 50 -7.48 8.53 -6.84
N ALA A 51 -7.31 7.39 -7.50
CA ALA A 51 -8.36 6.38 -7.55
C ALA A 51 -8.61 5.75 -6.17
N LEU A 52 -7.56 5.56 -5.40
CA LEU A 52 -7.69 5.05 -4.03
C LEU A 52 -8.40 6.06 -3.14
N LEU A 53 -8.11 7.33 -3.32
CA LEU A 53 -8.75 8.38 -2.54
C LEU A 53 -10.26 8.39 -2.79
N GLN A 54 -10.67 8.17 -4.03
CA GLN A 54 -12.08 8.10 -4.36
C GLN A 54 -12.78 6.92 -3.68
N ARG A 55 -12.01 5.91 -3.30
CA ARG A 55 -12.54 4.75 -2.59
C ARG A 55 -12.37 4.87 -1.07
N GLY A 56 -11.98 6.06 -0.60
CA GLY A 56 -11.82 6.32 0.81
C GLY A 56 -10.50 5.84 1.40
N ILE A 57 -9.52 5.52 0.54
CA ILE A 57 -8.20 5.08 0.99
C ILE A 57 -7.20 6.20 0.73
N TYR A 58 -6.64 6.75 1.79
CA TYR A 58 -5.69 7.85 1.67
C TYR A 58 -4.27 7.29 1.67
N VAL A 59 -3.51 7.59 0.61
CA VAL A 59 -2.12 7.16 0.47
C VAL A 59 -1.32 8.32 -0.11
N ILE A 60 0.00 8.22 -0.02
CA ILE A 60 0.90 9.25 -0.53
C ILE A 60 1.73 8.67 -1.66
N GLY A 61 1.68 9.34 -2.82
CA GLY A 61 2.52 8.96 -3.95
C GLY A 61 3.88 9.62 -3.85
N PHE A 62 4.92 8.87 -4.16
CA PHE A 62 6.30 9.37 -4.17
C PHE A 62 6.87 9.18 -5.56
N PHE A 63 7.35 10.27 -6.18
CA PHE A 63 7.92 10.22 -7.51
C PHE A 63 9.00 11.28 -7.63
N PHE A 64 9.68 11.34 -8.80
CA PHE A 64 10.75 12.27 -9.04
C PHE A 64 10.28 13.71 -8.78
N PRO A 65 11.07 14.57 -8.10
CA PRO A 65 12.47 14.36 -7.68
C PRO A 65 12.63 13.78 -6.27
N VAL A 66 11.55 13.49 -5.54
CA VAL A 66 11.64 12.93 -4.19
C VAL A 66 12.28 11.55 -4.21
N VAL A 67 11.96 10.78 -5.26
CA VAL A 67 12.62 9.49 -5.51
C VAL A 67 13.18 9.54 -6.93
N PRO A 68 14.17 8.68 -7.27
CA PRO A 68 14.73 8.68 -8.62
C PRO A 68 13.69 8.37 -9.67
N LYS A 69 13.92 8.84 -10.89
CA LYS A 69 13.04 8.53 -12.02
C LYS A 69 12.94 7.02 -12.19
N GLY A 70 11.71 6.55 -12.49
CA GLY A 70 11.48 5.14 -12.65
C GLY A 70 11.32 4.39 -11.33
N GLN A 71 11.30 5.11 -10.20
CA GLN A 71 11.17 4.50 -8.87
C GLN A 71 9.93 5.00 -8.15
N ALA A 72 8.94 5.50 -8.89
CA ALA A 72 7.71 6.00 -8.29
C ALA A 72 6.99 4.89 -7.52
N ARG A 73 6.38 5.27 -6.42
CA ARG A 73 5.74 4.31 -5.52
C ARG A 73 4.62 4.96 -4.74
N ILE A 74 3.73 4.11 -4.22
CA ILE A 74 2.70 4.50 -3.26
C ILE A 74 3.16 4.03 -1.89
N ARG A 75 3.24 4.92 -0.93
CA ARG A 75 3.63 4.57 0.43
C ARG A 75 2.39 4.34 1.28
N VAL A 76 2.25 3.12 1.77
CA VAL A 76 1.14 2.73 2.62
C VAL A 76 1.65 2.61 4.05
N GLN A 77 1.07 3.37 4.96
CA GLN A 77 1.45 3.28 6.37
C GLN A 77 0.35 2.58 7.14
N LEU A 78 0.72 1.52 7.83
CA LEU A 78 -0.20 0.71 8.60
C LEU A 78 -0.15 1.10 10.06
N SER A 79 -1.22 0.79 10.79
CA SER A 79 -1.35 1.19 12.19
C SER A 79 -1.98 0.05 12.97
N ALA A 80 -1.64 -0.03 14.27
CA ALA A 80 -2.28 -0.98 15.16
C ALA A 80 -3.77 -0.66 15.35
N ALA A 81 -4.18 0.56 15.03
CA ALA A 81 -5.58 0.94 15.12
C ALA A 81 -6.45 0.38 14.00
N HIS A 82 -5.82 -0.09 12.91
CA HIS A 82 -6.56 -0.70 11.82
C HIS A 82 -7.07 -2.08 12.23
N SER A 83 -8.32 -2.38 11.89
CA SER A 83 -8.87 -3.72 12.10
C SER A 83 -8.55 -4.60 10.90
N PRO A 84 -8.66 -5.93 11.04
CA PRO A 84 -8.47 -6.81 9.87
C PRO A 84 -9.41 -6.46 8.72
N GLU A 85 -10.63 -6.01 9.03
CA GLU A 85 -11.57 -5.60 7.99
C GLU A 85 -11.07 -4.37 7.23
N HIS A 86 -10.45 -3.43 7.92
CA HIS A 86 -9.86 -2.26 7.27
C HIS A 86 -8.74 -2.67 6.33
N ILE A 87 -7.91 -3.63 6.75
CA ILE A 87 -6.80 -4.11 5.93
C ILE A 87 -7.34 -4.83 4.70
N ASP A 88 -8.36 -5.67 4.87
CA ASP A 88 -8.98 -6.38 3.74
C ASP A 88 -9.58 -5.40 2.75
N ARG A 89 -10.24 -4.35 3.24
CA ARG A 89 -10.83 -3.32 2.38
C ARG A 89 -9.74 -2.61 1.58
N ALA A 90 -8.62 -2.30 2.22
CA ALA A 90 -7.50 -1.66 1.53
C ALA A 90 -6.94 -2.57 0.44
N ILE A 91 -6.75 -3.85 0.75
CA ILE A 91 -6.26 -4.81 -0.24
C ILE A 91 -7.22 -4.91 -1.42
N ALA A 92 -8.53 -4.97 -1.13
CA ALA A 92 -9.53 -5.03 -2.19
C ALA A 92 -9.50 -3.79 -3.07
N ALA A 93 -9.36 -2.61 -2.47
CA ALA A 93 -9.31 -1.36 -3.21
C ALA A 93 -8.05 -1.32 -4.10
N PHE A 94 -6.90 -1.70 -3.55
CA PHE A 94 -5.67 -1.77 -4.34
C PHE A 94 -5.81 -2.74 -5.51
N THR A 95 -6.41 -3.89 -5.26
CA THR A 95 -6.59 -4.90 -6.30
C THR A 95 -7.48 -4.38 -7.42
N GLU A 96 -8.57 -3.73 -7.06
CA GLU A 96 -9.51 -3.17 -8.02
C GLU A 96 -8.85 -2.10 -8.89
N VAL A 97 -8.16 -1.16 -8.24
CA VAL A 97 -7.47 -0.09 -8.96
C VAL A 97 -6.33 -0.66 -9.79
N GLY A 98 -5.61 -1.65 -9.26
CA GLY A 98 -4.51 -2.28 -9.99
C GLY A 98 -4.96 -2.93 -11.27
N LYS A 99 -6.11 -3.60 -11.25
CA LYS A 99 -6.67 -4.20 -12.45
C LYS A 99 -7.17 -3.14 -13.42
N GLU A 100 -7.80 -2.10 -12.88
CA GLU A 100 -8.34 -1.01 -13.68
C GLU A 100 -7.25 -0.27 -14.45
N LEU A 101 -6.12 -0.04 -13.81
CA LEU A 101 -5.01 0.69 -14.41
C LEU A 101 -3.96 -0.21 -15.07
N GLY A 102 -4.17 -1.51 -15.05
CA GLY A 102 -3.31 -2.44 -15.76
C GLY A 102 -2.01 -2.75 -15.02
N VAL A 103 -1.96 -2.55 -13.71
CA VAL A 103 -0.77 -2.85 -12.91
C VAL A 103 -0.64 -4.35 -12.66
N ILE A 104 -1.76 -5.01 -12.45
CA ILE A 104 -1.78 -6.44 -12.18
C ILE A 104 -2.74 -7.19 -13.09
#